data_615b8bc9550f6b4106f221966258a1a7
#
_entry.id   615b8bc9550f6b4106f221966258a1a7
#
_cell.length_a   1.000
_cell.length_b   1.000
_cell.length_c   1.000
_cell.angle_alpha   90.00
_cell.angle_beta   90.00
_cell.angle_gamma   90.00
#
_symmetry.space_group_name_H-M   'P 1'
#
loop_
_entity.id
_entity.type
_entity.pdbx_description
1 polymer ?
#
loop_
_entity_poly.entity_id
_entity_poly.type
_entity_poly.pdbx_seq_one_letter_code
_entity_poly.pdbx_strand_id
1 'polypeptide(L)'
;MNYTETLESVELVLSAGQVPLIVGKTGIGKSALARELAERLKAHLVYIDGNLLKEGEIGGLPLIDDFTKRTKDGKLTHVKTTVYAVHNKLREIDGYLEKKEPVLLFIDEINRSEHAVQQELMNLILNREINGYHLDSSVSILAAMNPADSQEYEAVDMDAAQENRFVWLYMEADPYQWLSWAAENDIDDKVCQFISTYPEYLVRANEDDIDATPRSYERISALYRRYIKQQDVRCSVFYNVVRGNVGKVIAEEFLNFIESDYTPLITYEDVFSGSSLPDDIRERVVAETHTRLYISARNILNRLSKALQEKTIDGQFAVSRFVTFLQTYPVDLAVAVMKDIRNTMPAIYEYAQYNDDFIDMYFAPFRRRR
;
A
#
# COMPACT_ATOMS: atom_id res chain seq x y z
N MET A 1 2.76 -9.67 -6.62
CA MET A 1 3.00 -9.66 -5.15
C MET A 1 1.99 -8.74 -4.50
N ASN A 2 1.51 -9.10 -3.32
CA ASN A 2 0.68 -8.20 -2.51
C ASN A 2 1.52 -7.09 -1.85
N TYR A 3 0.87 -6.18 -1.13
CA TYR A 3 1.52 -5.01 -0.50
C TYR A 3 2.63 -5.41 0.49
N THR A 4 2.35 -6.35 1.40
CA THR A 4 3.32 -6.79 2.43
C THR A 4 4.52 -7.49 1.81
N GLU A 5 4.29 -8.41 0.88
CA GLU A 5 5.37 -9.08 0.14
C GLU A 5 6.22 -8.10 -0.66
N THR A 6 5.59 -7.07 -1.25
CA THR A 6 6.32 -6.03 -1.98
C THR A 6 7.20 -5.22 -1.04
N LEU A 7 6.67 -4.82 0.12
CA LEU A 7 7.42 -4.05 1.12
C LEU A 7 8.64 -4.81 1.64
N GLU A 8 8.46 -6.09 2.02
CA GLU A 8 9.56 -6.97 2.45
C GLU A 8 10.60 -7.18 1.34
N SER A 9 10.14 -7.32 0.08
CA SER A 9 11.02 -7.46 -1.08
C SER A 9 11.83 -6.19 -1.33
N VAL A 10 11.21 -5.02 -1.20
CA VAL A 10 11.90 -3.72 -1.31
C VAL A 10 12.96 -3.58 -0.23
N GLU A 11 12.66 -3.90 1.02
CA GLU A 11 13.63 -3.89 2.13
C GLU A 11 14.82 -4.80 1.84
N LEU A 12 14.58 -6.02 1.35
CA LEU A 12 15.64 -6.96 0.99
C LEU A 12 16.53 -6.41 -0.14
N VAL A 13 15.92 -5.85 -1.20
CA VAL A 13 16.66 -5.28 -2.35
C VAL A 13 17.52 -4.11 -1.92
N LEU A 14 16.97 -3.19 -1.12
CA LEU A 14 17.73 -2.04 -0.60
C LEU A 14 18.86 -2.48 0.32
N SER A 15 18.67 -3.50 1.15
CA SER A 15 19.71 -4.04 2.03
C SER A 15 20.89 -4.62 1.25
N ALA A 16 20.65 -5.09 0.03
CA ALA A 16 21.67 -5.57 -0.91
C ALA A 16 22.32 -4.45 -1.73
N GLY A 17 21.99 -3.17 -1.47
CA GLY A 17 22.52 -2.03 -2.21
C GLY A 17 22.00 -1.93 -3.65
N GLN A 18 20.89 -2.61 -3.97
CA GLN A 18 20.27 -2.57 -5.29
C GLN A 18 19.09 -1.59 -5.31
N VAL A 19 18.63 -1.23 -6.51
CA VAL A 19 17.52 -0.30 -6.69
C VAL A 19 16.24 -1.08 -7.06
N PRO A 20 15.22 -1.11 -6.20
CA PRO A 20 13.94 -1.71 -6.51
C PRO A 20 13.12 -0.78 -7.41
N LEU A 21 12.41 -1.38 -8.39
CA LEU A 21 11.41 -0.73 -9.23
C LEU A 21 10.05 -1.38 -9.01
N ILE A 22 9.13 -0.65 -8.38
CA ILE A 22 7.77 -1.13 -8.18
C ILE A 22 6.95 -0.88 -9.43
N VAL A 23 6.44 -1.94 -10.03
CA VAL A 23 5.51 -1.89 -11.15
C VAL A 23 4.12 -2.23 -10.67
N GLY A 24 3.16 -1.34 -10.89
CA GLY A 24 1.79 -1.59 -10.47
C GLY A 24 0.82 -0.49 -10.90
N LYS A 25 -0.46 -0.82 -11.03
CA LYS A 25 -1.50 0.12 -11.47
C LYS A 25 -1.58 1.37 -10.60
N THR A 26 -2.14 2.43 -11.15
CA THR A 26 -2.41 3.66 -10.39
C THR A 26 -3.37 3.37 -9.22
N GLY A 27 -3.15 4.00 -8.07
CA GLY A 27 -4.06 3.94 -6.92
C GLY A 27 -3.99 2.68 -6.06
N ILE A 28 -3.04 1.75 -6.30
CA ILE A 28 -2.88 0.50 -5.51
C ILE A 28 -2.02 0.65 -4.25
N GLY A 29 -1.43 1.83 -3.99
CA GLY A 29 -0.69 2.08 -2.77
C GLY A 29 0.83 2.21 -2.90
N LYS A 30 1.42 2.34 -4.11
CA LYS A 30 2.89 2.49 -4.31
C LYS A 30 3.49 3.62 -3.46
N SER A 31 2.89 4.80 -3.48
CA SER A 31 3.36 5.95 -2.70
C SER A 31 3.09 5.80 -1.19
N ALA A 32 2.09 5.01 -0.78
CA ALA A 32 1.86 4.65 0.63
C ALA A 32 2.97 3.71 1.12
N LEU A 33 3.35 2.71 0.29
CA LEU A 33 4.46 1.81 0.56
C LEU A 33 5.78 2.58 0.76
N ALA A 34 6.07 3.57 -0.08
CA ALA A 34 7.27 4.39 0.07
C ALA A 34 7.29 5.17 1.40
N ARG A 35 6.14 5.67 1.87
CA ARG A 35 6.02 6.34 3.18
C ARG A 35 6.24 5.37 4.34
N GLU A 36 5.57 4.22 4.32
CA GLU A 36 5.75 3.19 5.35
C GLU A 36 7.20 2.68 5.39
N LEU A 37 7.82 2.48 4.22
CA LEU A 37 9.22 2.11 4.12
C LEU A 37 10.14 3.16 4.77
N ALA A 38 9.91 4.44 4.50
CA ALA A 38 10.68 5.53 5.09
C ALA A 38 10.55 5.53 6.63
N GLU A 39 9.36 5.30 7.17
CA GLU A 39 9.12 5.17 8.61
C GLU A 39 9.88 3.98 9.21
N ARG A 40 9.83 2.81 8.56
CA ARG A 40 10.56 1.60 9.00
C ARG A 40 12.08 1.81 9.02
N LEU A 41 12.60 2.47 7.98
CA LEU A 41 14.02 2.81 7.86
C LEU A 41 14.42 4.01 8.73
N LYS A 42 13.47 4.69 9.37
CA LYS A 42 13.66 5.98 10.06
C LYS A 42 14.37 7.01 9.18
N ALA A 43 14.01 7.02 7.89
CA ALA A 43 14.59 7.86 6.86
C ALA A 43 13.65 9.00 6.48
N HIS A 44 14.23 10.13 6.07
CA HIS A 44 13.47 11.21 5.45
C HIS A 44 13.09 10.81 4.02
N LEU A 45 11.79 10.89 3.72
CA LEU A 45 11.29 10.62 2.37
C LEU A 45 11.42 11.86 1.50
N VAL A 46 12.28 11.81 0.50
CA VAL A 46 12.35 12.83 -0.55
C VAL A 46 11.63 12.29 -1.79
N TYR A 47 10.54 12.96 -2.17
CA TYR A 47 9.66 12.53 -3.26
C TYR A 47 9.92 13.35 -4.53
N ILE A 48 10.11 12.65 -5.64
CA ILE A 48 10.19 13.19 -6.99
C ILE A 48 9.14 12.52 -7.85
N ASP A 49 8.29 13.32 -8.51
CA ASP A 49 7.31 12.87 -9.50
C ASP A 49 7.89 13.09 -10.90
N GLY A 50 8.22 11.98 -11.58
CA GLY A 50 8.81 12.03 -12.92
C GLY A 50 7.91 12.69 -13.96
N ASN A 51 6.59 12.51 -13.82
CA ASN A 51 5.61 13.08 -14.74
C ASN A 51 5.49 14.62 -14.65
N LEU A 52 5.87 15.20 -13.52
CA LEU A 52 5.79 16.66 -13.30
C LEU A 52 7.08 17.38 -13.68
N LEU A 53 8.20 16.68 -13.83
CA LEU A 53 9.47 17.26 -14.19
C LEU A 53 9.52 17.65 -15.67
N LYS A 54 10.18 18.80 -15.95
CA LYS A 54 10.48 19.26 -17.31
C LYS A 54 11.94 19.02 -17.64
N GLU A 55 12.25 18.98 -18.94
CA GLU A 55 13.61 18.84 -19.45
C GLU A 55 14.56 19.89 -18.81
N GLY A 56 15.70 19.43 -18.31
CA GLY A 56 16.71 20.26 -17.64
C GLY A 56 16.34 20.69 -16.21
N GLU A 57 15.16 20.29 -15.68
CA GLU A 57 14.77 20.69 -14.33
C GLU A 57 15.54 19.91 -13.26
N ILE A 58 15.54 18.57 -13.33
CA ILE A 58 16.27 17.75 -12.35
C ILE A 58 17.78 17.84 -12.56
N GLY A 59 18.24 17.96 -13.80
CA GLY A 59 19.65 18.16 -14.15
C GLY A 59 20.17 19.55 -13.80
N GLY A 60 19.26 20.47 -13.50
CA GLY A 60 19.57 21.86 -13.16
C GLY A 60 19.77 22.77 -14.36
N LEU A 61 19.48 24.05 -14.15
CA LEU A 61 19.69 25.07 -15.19
C LEU A 61 21.17 25.39 -15.36
N PRO A 62 21.67 25.53 -16.59
CA PRO A 62 23.06 25.90 -16.82
C PRO A 62 23.31 27.35 -16.41
N LEU A 63 24.37 27.55 -15.66
CA LEU A 63 24.89 28.84 -15.23
C LEU A 63 26.29 29.04 -15.81
N ILE A 64 26.64 30.26 -16.17
CA ILE A 64 27.99 30.59 -16.58
C ILE A 64 28.75 31.05 -15.35
N ASP A 65 29.82 30.33 -15.03
CA ASP A 65 30.73 30.68 -13.95
C ASP A 65 32.09 31.06 -14.52
N ASP A 66 32.74 32.05 -13.90
CA ASP A 66 34.07 32.53 -14.25
C ASP A 66 35.11 31.99 -13.25
N PHE A 67 36.04 31.16 -13.71
CA PHE A 67 37.13 30.69 -12.87
C PHE A 67 38.50 31.05 -13.45
N THR A 68 39.46 31.21 -12.58
CA THR A 68 40.82 31.55 -12.95
C THR A 68 41.65 30.30 -13.08
N LYS A 69 42.16 30.01 -14.29
CA LYS A 69 43.04 28.87 -14.57
C LYS A 69 44.47 29.38 -14.74
N ARG A 70 45.42 28.67 -14.15
CA ARG A 70 46.84 28.88 -14.37
C ARG A 70 47.29 28.13 -15.61
N THR A 71 47.82 28.89 -16.63
CA THR A 71 48.39 28.29 -17.84
C THR A 71 49.73 27.64 -17.53
N LYS A 72 50.23 26.81 -18.47
CA LYS A 72 51.56 26.17 -18.34
C LYS A 72 52.70 27.17 -18.16
N ASP A 73 52.55 28.40 -18.67
CA ASP A 73 53.51 29.49 -18.56
C ASP A 73 53.36 30.34 -17.28
N GLY A 74 52.49 29.86 -16.34
CA GLY A 74 52.31 30.51 -15.03
C GLY A 74 51.37 31.71 -15.04
N LYS A 75 50.80 32.11 -16.17
CA LYS A 75 49.83 33.22 -16.29
C LYS A 75 48.45 32.80 -15.85
N LEU A 76 47.75 33.66 -15.11
CA LEU A 76 46.34 33.51 -14.76
C LEU A 76 45.46 33.93 -15.91
N THR A 77 44.59 33.10 -16.38
CA THR A 77 43.59 33.37 -17.42
C THR A 77 42.20 33.11 -16.87
N HIS A 78 41.28 34.03 -17.13
CA HIS A 78 39.86 33.87 -16.84
C HIS A 78 39.22 32.97 -17.90
N VAL A 79 38.59 31.90 -17.44
CA VAL A 79 37.91 30.94 -18.32
C VAL A 79 36.46 30.83 -17.87
N LYS A 80 35.57 30.95 -18.83
CA LYS A 80 34.16 30.71 -18.60
C LYS A 80 33.86 29.20 -18.66
N THR A 81 33.14 28.70 -17.71
CA THR A 81 32.65 27.30 -17.69
C THR A 81 31.15 27.29 -17.47
N THR A 82 30.51 26.23 -17.92
CA THR A 82 29.12 25.96 -17.60
C THR A 82 29.08 25.12 -16.32
N VAL A 83 28.37 25.61 -15.32
CA VAL A 83 27.99 24.86 -14.11
C VAL A 83 26.47 24.74 -14.09
N TYR A 84 25.94 23.76 -13.38
CA TYR A 84 24.52 23.56 -13.30
C TYR A 84 24.02 23.85 -11.88
N ALA A 85 22.89 24.54 -11.76
CA ALA A 85 22.25 24.77 -10.47
C ALA A 85 21.66 23.45 -9.94
N VAL A 86 22.03 23.07 -8.74
CA VAL A 86 21.51 21.82 -8.14
C VAL A 86 20.01 21.97 -7.86
N HIS A 87 19.22 20.98 -8.29
CA HIS A 87 17.77 20.95 -8.07
C HIS A 87 17.45 20.97 -6.56
N ASN A 88 16.35 21.65 -6.19
CA ASN A 88 15.98 21.85 -4.78
C ASN A 88 15.81 20.54 -4.00
N LYS A 89 15.29 19.48 -4.62
CA LYS A 89 15.16 18.16 -4.00
C LYS A 89 16.49 17.49 -3.70
N LEU A 90 17.49 17.68 -4.57
CA LEU A 90 18.84 17.16 -4.33
C LEU A 90 19.51 17.93 -3.19
N ARG A 91 19.32 19.25 -3.12
CA ARG A 91 19.79 20.06 -1.98
C ARG A 91 19.06 19.72 -0.68
N GLU A 92 17.78 19.34 -0.73
CA GLU A 92 17.03 18.83 0.42
C GLU A 92 17.70 17.55 0.98
N ILE A 93 18.11 16.65 0.09
CA ILE A 93 18.86 15.43 0.45
C ILE A 93 20.18 15.80 1.17
N ASP A 94 20.98 16.68 0.55
CA ASP A 94 22.24 17.12 1.14
C ASP A 94 22.06 17.70 2.55
N GLY A 95 20.99 18.49 2.76
CA GLY A 95 20.66 19.07 4.04
C GLY A 95 20.33 18.04 5.16
N TYR A 96 19.74 16.89 4.80
CA TYR A 96 19.54 15.77 5.74
C TYR A 96 20.85 15.02 6.00
N LEU A 97 21.63 14.76 4.97
CA LEU A 97 22.93 14.07 5.09
C LEU A 97 23.95 14.84 5.95
N GLU A 98 23.98 16.19 5.85
CA GLU A 98 24.79 17.03 6.74
C GLU A 98 24.45 16.82 8.21
N LYS A 99 23.18 16.50 8.53
CA LYS A 99 22.70 16.17 9.88
C LYS A 99 22.91 14.70 10.23
N LYS A 100 23.45 13.89 9.32
CA LYS A 100 23.59 12.43 9.44
C LYS A 100 22.24 11.70 9.56
N GLU A 101 21.22 12.25 8.95
CA GLU A 101 19.88 11.67 8.91
C GLU A 101 19.74 10.79 7.66
N PRO A 102 19.20 9.55 7.76
CA PRO A 102 18.99 8.67 6.61
C PRO A 102 17.99 9.25 5.64
N VAL A 103 18.18 9.02 4.34
CA VAL A 103 17.29 9.51 3.28
C VAL A 103 16.84 8.35 2.39
N LEU A 104 15.54 8.32 2.10
CA LEU A 104 14.92 7.52 1.05
C LEU A 104 14.47 8.46 -0.08
N LEU A 105 15.13 8.37 -1.23
CA LEU A 105 14.71 9.03 -2.45
C LEU A 105 13.70 8.16 -3.18
N PHE A 106 12.45 8.61 -3.27
CA PHE A 106 11.40 7.92 -4.00
C PHE A 106 11.07 8.66 -5.30
N ILE A 107 11.25 7.99 -6.42
CA ILE A 107 10.98 8.50 -7.77
C ILE A 107 9.77 7.76 -8.32
N ASP A 108 8.64 8.46 -8.43
CA ASP A 108 7.38 7.90 -8.93
C ASP A 108 7.16 8.26 -10.40
N GLU A 109 6.35 7.47 -11.08
CA GLU A 109 5.93 7.65 -12.47
C GLU A 109 7.09 7.85 -13.48
N ILE A 110 8.19 7.11 -13.28
CA ILE A 110 9.42 7.28 -14.06
C ILE A 110 9.22 7.08 -15.57
N ASN A 111 8.27 6.22 -15.98
CA ASN A 111 7.95 5.95 -17.37
C ASN A 111 6.96 6.94 -18.01
N ARG A 112 6.47 7.92 -17.24
CA ARG A 112 5.60 8.99 -17.74
C ARG A 112 6.34 10.30 -17.96
N SER A 113 7.63 10.36 -17.61
CA SER A 113 8.47 11.53 -17.87
C SER A 113 8.83 11.62 -19.35
N GLU A 114 9.06 12.83 -19.85
CA GLU A 114 9.64 13.06 -21.17
C GLU A 114 10.98 12.30 -21.31
N HIS A 115 11.31 11.86 -22.50
CA HIS A 115 12.49 10.99 -22.71
C HIS A 115 13.80 11.62 -22.17
N ALA A 116 13.99 12.93 -22.32
CA ALA A 116 15.15 13.63 -21.79
C ALA A 116 15.20 13.59 -20.25
N VAL A 117 14.05 13.83 -19.59
CA VAL A 117 13.92 13.74 -18.12
C VAL A 117 14.15 12.32 -17.64
N GLN A 118 13.62 11.34 -18.36
CA GLN A 118 13.84 9.91 -18.02
C GLN A 118 15.34 9.58 -18.06
N GLN A 119 16.08 10.03 -19.06
CA GLN A 119 17.53 9.82 -19.13
C GLN A 119 18.27 10.50 -17.98
N GLU A 120 17.88 11.72 -17.60
CA GLU A 120 18.45 12.43 -16.45
C GLU A 120 18.18 11.66 -15.13
N LEU A 121 16.94 11.21 -14.92
CA LEU A 121 16.57 10.40 -13.75
C LEU A 121 17.33 9.07 -13.74
N MET A 122 17.47 8.40 -14.89
CA MET A 122 18.26 7.17 -15.00
C MET A 122 19.72 7.38 -14.60
N ASN A 123 20.35 8.49 -15.04
CA ASN A 123 21.70 8.81 -14.61
C ASN A 123 21.79 9.00 -13.10
N LEU A 124 20.85 9.73 -12.51
CA LEU A 124 20.79 9.93 -11.05
C LEU A 124 20.62 8.61 -10.31
N ILE A 125 19.73 7.73 -10.80
CA ILE A 125 19.44 6.44 -10.16
C ILE A 125 20.61 5.46 -10.30
N LEU A 126 21.12 5.32 -11.53
CA LEU A 126 22.05 4.24 -11.87
C LEU A 126 23.51 4.62 -11.64
N ASN A 127 23.88 5.84 -11.94
CA ASN A 127 25.24 6.34 -11.82
C ASN A 127 25.42 7.21 -10.58
N ARG A 128 24.34 7.54 -9.89
CA ARG A 128 24.33 8.49 -8.74
C ARG A 128 24.95 9.84 -9.11
N GLU A 129 24.81 10.25 -10.37
CA GLU A 129 25.41 11.48 -10.89
C GLU A 129 24.48 12.16 -11.88
N ILE A 130 24.40 13.48 -11.83
CA ILE A 130 23.68 14.30 -12.78
C ILE A 130 24.36 15.67 -12.90
N ASN A 131 24.83 16.02 -14.11
CA ASN A 131 25.43 17.33 -14.42
C ASN A 131 26.45 17.84 -13.38
N GLY A 132 27.31 16.92 -12.85
CA GLY A 132 28.34 17.22 -11.85
C GLY A 132 27.86 17.17 -10.40
N TYR A 133 26.57 16.97 -10.16
CA TYR A 133 26.07 16.62 -8.83
C TYR A 133 26.24 15.11 -8.59
N HIS A 134 26.77 14.74 -7.43
CA HIS A 134 26.95 13.35 -7.01
C HIS A 134 26.04 13.03 -5.82
N LEU A 135 25.11 12.11 -6.02
CA LEU A 135 24.23 11.61 -4.97
C LEU A 135 25.00 10.66 -4.05
N ASP A 136 25.03 10.95 -2.76
CA ASP A 136 25.74 10.17 -1.77
C ASP A 136 25.29 8.69 -1.77
N SER A 137 26.24 7.77 -1.59
CA SER A 137 25.99 6.33 -1.61
C SER A 137 25.09 5.83 -0.49
N SER A 138 24.98 6.56 0.61
CA SER A 138 24.11 6.24 1.75
C SER A 138 22.62 6.48 1.47
N VAL A 139 22.27 7.23 0.40
CA VAL A 139 20.88 7.47 0.03
C VAL A 139 20.28 6.19 -0.54
N SER A 140 19.20 5.70 0.08
CA SER A 140 18.39 4.62 -0.49
C SER A 140 17.51 5.15 -1.63
N ILE A 141 17.44 4.44 -2.75
CA ILE A 141 16.63 4.84 -3.91
C ILE A 141 15.53 3.79 -4.13
N LEU A 142 14.30 4.25 -4.26
CA LEU A 142 13.14 3.47 -4.65
C LEU A 142 12.51 4.11 -5.88
N ALA A 143 12.27 3.34 -6.93
CA ALA A 143 11.57 3.80 -8.12
C ALA A 143 10.21 3.12 -8.26
N ALA A 144 9.25 3.81 -8.89
CA ALA A 144 7.96 3.23 -9.22
C ALA A 144 7.48 3.66 -10.61
N MET A 145 6.72 2.77 -11.24
CA MET A 145 6.07 3.04 -12.52
C MET A 145 4.71 2.36 -12.63
N ASN A 146 3.92 2.77 -13.61
CA ASN A 146 2.71 2.08 -14.02
C ASN A 146 3.05 1.06 -15.13
N PRO A 147 2.28 -0.05 -15.26
CA PRO A 147 2.47 -0.98 -16.37
C PRO A 147 2.32 -0.29 -17.73
N ALA A 148 3.14 -0.70 -18.70
CA ALA A 148 3.12 -0.13 -20.06
C ALA A 148 1.82 -0.42 -20.83
N ASP A 149 1.11 -1.50 -20.48
CA ASP A 149 -0.13 -1.94 -21.14
C ASP A 149 -1.37 -1.09 -20.85
N SER A 150 -1.25 -0.04 -20.05
CA SER A 150 -2.36 0.91 -19.86
C SER A 150 -2.54 1.75 -21.14
N GLN A 151 -3.61 1.49 -21.90
CA GLN A 151 -3.96 2.18 -23.17
C GLN A 151 -4.09 3.71 -23.04
N GLU A 152 -3.94 4.23 -21.84
CA GLU A 152 -4.20 5.65 -21.53
C GLU A 152 -3.02 6.60 -21.75
N TYR A 153 -1.77 6.10 -21.90
CA TYR A 153 -0.60 6.99 -21.97
C TYR A 153 0.52 6.40 -22.83
N GLU A 154 1.18 7.26 -23.61
CA GLU A 154 2.48 6.97 -24.25
C GLU A 154 3.53 6.76 -23.14
N ALA A 155 3.68 5.53 -22.68
CA ALA A 155 4.78 5.19 -21.78
C ALA A 155 6.06 5.13 -22.61
N VAL A 156 7.10 5.78 -22.15
CA VAL A 156 8.43 5.66 -22.75
C VAL A 156 9.03 4.34 -22.30
N ASP A 157 9.27 3.43 -23.25
CA ASP A 157 9.91 2.16 -22.97
C ASP A 157 11.34 2.36 -22.46
N MET A 158 11.72 1.66 -21.42
CA MET A 158 13.11 1.58 -20.97
C MET A 158 13.90 0.70 -21.95
N ASP A 159 15.14 1.08 -22.23
CA ASP A 159 16.04 0.20 -22.98
C ASP A 159 16.51 -0.99 -22.11
N ALA A 160 16.96 -2.06 -22.75
CA ALA A 160 17.37 -3.29 -22.05
C ALA A 160 18.53 -3.06 -21.06
N ALA A 161 19.36 -2.04 -21.25
CA ALA A 161 20.44 -1.70 -20.32
C ALA A 161 19.91 -1.01 -19.05
N GLN A 162 18.87 -0.21 -19.19
CA GLN A 162 18.16 0.43 -18.08
C GLN A 162 17.37 -0.61 -17.28
N GLU A 163 16.63 -1.50 -17.98
CA GLU A 163 15.84 -2.58 -17.35
C GLU A 163 16.70 -3.47 -16.47
N ASN A 164 17.88 -3.88 -16.93
CA ASN A 164 18.79 -4.79 -16.21
C ASN A 164 19.41 -4.19 -14.94
N ARG A 165 19.22 -2.92 -14.67
CA ARG A 165 19.81 -2.22 -13.51
C ARG A 165 18.83 -2.06 -12.35
N PHE A 166 17.57 -2.50 -12.51
CA PHE A 166 16.56 -2.53 -11.48
C PHE A 166 16.23 -3.95 -11.05
N VAL A 167 15.81 -4.10 -9.82
CA VAL A 167 15.09 -5.28 -9.38
C VAL A 167 13.59 -5.00 -9.52
N TRP A 168 12.96 -5.65 -10.49
CA TRP A 168 11.55 -5.44 -10.83
C TRP A 168 10.63 -6.15 -9.85
N LEU A 169 9.73 -5.41 -9.22
CA LEU A 169 8.79 -5.89 -8.22
C LEU A 169 7.36 -5.57 -8.68
N TYR A 170 6.62 -6.59 -9.10
CA TYR A 170 5.25 -6.43 -9.59
C TYR A 170 4.25 -6.46 -8.44
N MET A 171 3.69 -5.29 -8.13
CA MET A 171 2.72 -5.10 -7.05
C MET A 171 1.29 -5.16 -7.60
N GLU A 172 0.44 -5.93 -6.93
CA GLU A 172 -0.98 -6.05 -7.19
C GLU A 172 -1.77 -5.76 -5.92
N ALA A 173 -2.96 -5.17 -6.08
CA ALA A 173 -3.83 -4.94 -4.94
C ALA A 173 -4.46 -6.26 -4.50
N ASP A 174 -4.37 -6.54 -3.21
CA ASP A 174 -5.00 -7.69 -2.56
C ASP A 174 -6.20 -7.21 -1.73
N PRO A 175 -7.44 -7.67 -2.04
CA PRO A 175 -8.63 -7.23 -1.32
C PRO A 175 -8.59 -7.51 0.19
N TYR A 176 -7.99 -8.62 0.61
CA TYR A 176 -7.91 -8.98 2.03
C TYR A 176 -6.96 -8.06 2.79
N GLN A 177 -5.80 -7.74 2.20
CA GLN A 177 -4.88 -6.79 2.79
C GLN A 177 -5.46 -5.38 2.82
N TRP A 178 -6.14 -4.97 1.74
CA TRP A 178 -6.82 -3.69 1.70
C TRP A 178 -7.89 -3.59 2.79
N LEU A 179 -8.70 -4.63 3.00
CA LEU A 179 -9.73 -4.65 4.04
C LEU A 179 -9.12 -4.64 5.45
N SER A 180 -7.99 -5.31 5.67
CA SER A 180 -7.26 -5.23 6.94
C SER A 180 -6.76 -3.81 7.21
N TRP A 181 -6.16 -3.16 6.20
CA TRP A 181 -5.74 -1.77 6.26
C TRP A 181 -6.94 -0.82 6.46
N ALA A 182 -8.03 -1.04 5.75
CA ALA A 182 -9.24 -0.22 5.83
C ALA A 182 -9.85 -0.20 7.24
N ALA A 183 -9.82 -1.33 7.96
CA ALA A 183 -10.28 -1.42 9.35
C ALA A 183 -9.45 -0.58 10.32
N GLU A 184 -8.18 -0.33 10.01
CA GLU A 184 -7.26 0.48 10.82
C GLU A 184 -7.26 1.95 10.42
N ASN A 185 -7.71 2.28 9.20
CA ASN A 185 -7.61 3.61 8.59
C ASN A 185 -8.97 4.31 8.39
N ASP A 186 -9.90 4.04 9.28
CA ASP A 186 -11.18 4.77 9.34
C ASP A 186 -11.97 4.73 8.01
N ILE A 187 -11.94 3.62 7.28
CA ILE A 187 -12.81 3.40 6.13
C ILE A 187 -14.21 3.01 6.64
N ASP A 188 -15.25 3.53 6.00
CA ASP A 188 -16.63 3.27 6.39
C ASP A 188 -16.99 1.78 6.26
N ASP A 189 -17.69 1.26 7.28
CA ASP A 189 -18.04 -0.17 7.36
C ASP A 189 -18.85 -0.66 6.15
N LYS A 190 -19.74 0.17 5.58
CA LYS A 190 -20.51 -0.19 4.38
C LYS A 190 -19.61 -0.37 3.15
N VAL A 191 -18.55 0.43 3.03
CA VAL A 191 -17.57 0.30 1.94
C VAL A 191 -16.74 -0.97 2.16
N CYS A 192 -16.29 -1.24 3.38
CA CYS A 192 -15.60 -2.48 3.71
C CYS A 192 -16.49 -3.72 3.45
N GLN A 193 -17.75 -3.67 3.84
CA GLN A 193 -18.73 -4.72 3.57
C GLN A 193 -18.95 -4.94 2.08
N PHE A 194 -19.05 -3.87 1.29
CA PHE A 194 -19.19 -3.96 -0.16
C PHE A 194 -17.99 -4.67 -0.80
N ILE A 195 -16.76 -4.26 -0.50
CA ILE A 195 -15.55 -4.91 -1.02
C ILE A 195 -15.40 -6.34 -0.49
N SER A 196 -15.84 -6.61 0.74
CA SER A 196 -15.83 -7.98 1.27
C SER A 196 -16.79 -8.90 0.53
N THR A 197 -17.89 -8.36 0.02
CA THR A 197 -18.89 -9.10 -0.73
C THR A 197 -18.48 -9.25 -2.21
N TYR A 198 -17.84 -8.23 -2.77
CA TYR A 198 -17.43 -8.15 -4.18
C TYR A 198 -15.94 -7.78 -4.28
N PRO A 199 -15.01 -8.70 -3.89
CA PRO A 199 -13.57 -8.41 -3.86
C PRO A 199 -13.00 -8.00 -5.23
N GLU A 200 -13.59 -8.52 -6.31
CA GLU A 200 -13.23 -8.22 -7.69
C GLU A 200 -13.45 -6.74 -8.08
N TYR A 201 -14.27 -6.02 -7.33
CA TYR A 201 -14.51 -4.60 -7.57
C TYR A 201 -13.43 -3.69 -6.99
N LEU A 202 -12.54 -4.20 -6.11
CA LEU A 202 -11.46 -3.39 -5.55
C LEU A 202 -10.56 -2.80 -6.64
N VAL A 203 -10.25 -3.61 -7.68
CA VAL A 203 -9.52 -3.16 -8.88
C VAL A 203 -10.24 -3.69 -10.09
N ARG A 204 -10.94 -2.79 -10.78
CA ARG A 204 -11.64 -3.15 -12.01
C ARG A 204 -11.43 -2.07 -13.07
N ALA A 205 -10.88 -2.51 -14.20
CA ALA A 205 -10.82 -1.68 -15.40
C ALA A 205 -12.22 -1.58 -16.05
N ASN A 206 -12.58 -0.39 -16.50
CA ASN A 206 -13.81 -0.13 -17.22
C ASN A 206 -13.43 0.47 -18.59
N GLU A 207 -13.79 -0.18 -19.68
CA GLU A 207 -13.37 0.19 -21.05
C GLU A 207 -13.78 1.63 -21.45
N ASP A 208 -14.93 2.11 -21.00
CA ASP A 208 -15.48 3.43 -21.37
C ASP A 208 -15.83 4.30 -20.14
N ASP A 209 -15.26 4.03 -18.97
CA ASP A 209 -15.58 4.74 -17.72
C ASP A 209 -14.37 4.76 -16.77
N ILE A 210 -14.55 5.33 -15.58
CA ILE A 210 -13.50 5.44 -14.57
C ILE A 210 -13.17 4.07 -13.96
N ASP A 211 -11.88 3.74 -13.91
CA ASP A 211 -11.37 2.54 -13.26
C ASP A 211 -11.53 2.60 -11.74
N ALA A 212 -12.00 1.49 -11.18
CA ALA A 212 -12.05 1.32 -9.73
C ALA A 212 -10.67 0.92 -9.20
N THR A 213 -10.24 1.56 -8.12
CA THR A 213 -8.96 1.33 -7.44
C THR A 213 -9.14 1.43 -5.92
N PRO A 214 -8.23 0.91 -5.11
CA PRO A 214 -8.22 1.12 -3.66
C PRO A 214 -8.44 2.57 -3.23
N ARG A 215 -7.76 3.52 -3.89
CA ARG A 215 -7.93 4.97 -3.67
C ARG A 215 -9.35 5.47 -3.95
N SER A 216 -10.07 4.86 -4.89
CA SER A 216 -11.46 5.21 -5.19
C SER A 216 -12.36 4.95 -3.99
N TYR A 217 -12.16 3.84 -3.28
CA TYR A 217 -12.95 3.46 -2.12
C TYR A 217 -12.64 4.28 -0.86
N GLU A 218 -11.40 4.77 -0.71
CA GLU A 218 -11.10 5.77 0.33
C GLU A 218 -11.97 7.04 0.12
N ARG A 219 -12.04 7.51 -1.12
CA ARG A 219 -12.87 8.68 -1.47
C ARG A 219 -14.36 8.39 -1.28
N ILE A 220 -14.83 7.21 -1.72
CA ILE A 220 -16.23 6.81 -1.55
C ILE A 220 -16.59 6.75 -0.06
N SER A 221 -15.72 6.22 0.80
CA SER A 221 -15.91 6.20 2.25
C SER A 221 -16.16 7.59 2.82
N ALA A 222 -15.30 8.54 2.49
CA ALA A 222 -15.46 9.93 2.94
C ALA A 222 -16.75 10.58 2.40
N LEU A 223 -17.08 10.32 1.12
CA LEU A 223 -18.29 10.85 0.47
C LEU A 223 -19.56 10.21 1.03
N TYR A 224 -19.56 8.91 1.29
CA TYR A 224 -20.69 8.19 1.88
C TYR A 224 -21.01 8.69 3.29
N ARG A 225 -20.01 8.84 4.14
CA ARG A 225 -20.18 9.44 5.48
C ARG A 225 -20.77 10.84 5.42
N ARG A 226 -20.43 11.61 4.40
CA ARG A 226 -21.02 12.94 4.21
C ARG A 226 -22.45 12.85 3.72
N TYR A 227 -22.73 11.93 2.79
CA TYR A 227 -24.06 11.67 2.26
C TYR A 227 -25.06 11.29 3.35
N ILE A 228 -24.74 10.33 4.22
CA ILE A 228 -25.64 9.88 5.30
C ILE A 228 -25.89 10.97 6.35
N LYS A 229 -24.96 11.92 6.54
CA LYS A 229 -25.14 13.05 7.45
C LYS A 229 -26.01 14.18 6.86
N GLN A 230 -26.09 14.26 5.54
CA GLN A 230 -26.83 15.30 4.83
C GLN A 230 -28.14 14.72 4.26
N GLN A 231 -29.22 14.80 5.02
CA GLN A 231 -30.55 14.23 4.63
C GLN A 231 -31.15 14.85 3.36
N ASP A 232 -30.66 16.01 2.92
CA ASP A 232 -31.19 16.74 1.76
C ASP A 232 -30.57 16.32 0.41
N VAL A 233 -29.52 15.47 0.43
CA VAL A 233 -28.83 15.05 -0.80
C VAL A 233 -29.65 13.94 -1.49
N ARG A 234 -30.11 14.20 -2.73
CA ARG A 234 -30.84 13.22 -3.51
C ARG A 234 -29.94 12.02 -3.88
N CYS A 235 -30.50 10.82 -3.85
CA CYS A 235 -29.81 9.58 -4.23
C CYS A 235 -29.16 9.68 -5.63
N SER A 236 -29.83 10.32 -6.59
CA SER A 236 -29.29 10.54 -7.95
C SER A 236 -28.01 11.40 -7.97
N VAL A 237 -27.85 12.32 -7.02
CA VAL A 237 -26.62 13.13 -6.88
C VAL A 237 -25.51 12.25 -6.32
N PHE A 238 -25.80 11.48 -5.29
CA PHE A 238 -24.82 10.56 -4.71
C PHE A 238 -24.36 9.49 -5.72
N TYR A 239 -25.32 8.92 -6.49
CA TYR A 239 -25.00 8.01 -7.58
C TYR A 239 -23.97 8.60 -8.57
N ASN A 240 -24.19 9.83 -9.04
CA ASN A 240 -23.26 10.47 -9.98
C ASN A 240 -21.86 10.67 -9.38
N VAL A 241 -21.79 10.96 -8.07
CA VAL A 241 -20.52 11.11 -7.35
C VAL A 241 -19.81 9.76 -7.22
N VAL A 242 -20.53 8.68 -6.89
CA VAL A 242 -19.94 7.34 -6.81
C VAL A 242 -19.50 6.87 -8.20
N ARG A 243 -20.34 7.07 -9.23
CA ARG A 243 -20.01 6.74 -10.62
C ARG A 243 -18.70 7.40 -11.07
N GLY A 244 -18.49 8.67 -10.74
CA GLY A 244 -17.26 9.40 -11.05
C GLY A 244 -16.01 8.90 -10.31
N ASN A 245 -16.14 7.87 -9.48
CA ASN A 245 -15.02 7.24 -8.77
C ASN A 245 -14.75 5.79 -9.18
N VAL A 246 -15.78 5.04 -9.59
CA VAL A 246 -15.68 3.58 -9.82
C VAL A 246 -16.41 3.11 -11.09
N GLY A 247 -16.91 4.02 -11.91
CA GLY A 247 -17.68 3.71 -13.10
C GLY A 247 -19.13 3.32 -12.82
N LYS A 248 -19.91 3.21 -13.92
CA LYS A 248 -21.36 3.04 -13.87
C LYS A 248 -21.79 1.75 -13.16
N VAL A 249 -21.22 0.62 -13.58
CA VAL A 249 -21.64 -0.71 -13.08
C VAL A 249 -21.45 -0.83 -11.58
N ILE A 250 -20.28 -0.46 -11.10
CA ILE A 250 -19.97 -0.56 -9.66
C ILE A 250 -20.79 0.45 -8.85
N ALA A 251 -21.06 1.63 -9.40
CA ALA A 251 -21.90 2.62 -8.73
C ALA A 251 -23.35 2.12 -8.55
N GLU A 252 -23.94 1.47 -9.57
CA GLU A 252 -25.26 0.85 -9.48
C GLU A 252 -25.28 -0.25 -8.42
N GLU A 253 -24.29 -1.14 -8.44
CA GLU A 253 -24.16 -2.23 -7.44
C GLU A 253 -23.95 -1.69 -6.02
N PHE A 254 -23.13 -0.66 -5.84
CA PHE A 254 -22.90 -0.06 -4.54
C PHE A 254 -24.17 0.60 -3.97
N LEU A 255 -24.94 1.32 -4.80
CA LEU A 255 -26.20 1.90 -4.34
C LEU A 255 -27.22 0.82 -3.96
N ASN A 256 -27.40 -0.20 -4.81
CA ASN A 256 -28.26 -1.34 -4.49
C ASN A 256 -27.83 -2.01 -3.18
N PHE A 257 -26.52 -2.14 -2.95
CA PHE A 257 -25.95 -2.72 -1.74
C PHE A 257 -26.28 -1.90 -0.49
N ILE A 258 -26.18 -0.58 -0.53
CA ILE A 258 -26.46 0.27 0.65
C ILE A 258 -27.98 0.41 0.92
N GLU A 259 -28.84 0.24 -0.11
CA GLU A 259 -30.30 0.27 0.01
C GLU A 259 -30.90 -1.08 0.44
N SER A 260 -30.16 -2.19 0.23
CA SER A 260 -30.61 -3.52 0.63
C SER A 260 -30.52 -3.72 2.15
N ASP A 261 -31.45 -4.53 2.71
CA ASP A 261 -31.35 -5.04 4.10
C ASP A 261 -30.20 -6.03 4.19
N TYR A 262 -29.01 -5.48 4.20
CA TYR A 262 -27.78 -6.27 4.21
C TYR A 262 -27.51 -6.85 5.60
N THR A 263 -27.28 -8.15 5.67
CA THR A 263 -26.89 -8.81 6.91
C THR A 263 -25.48 -8.37 7.32
N PRO A 264 -25.28 -7.69 8.46
CA PRO A 264 -23.95 -7.23 8.87
C PRO A 264 -23.00 -8.41 9.08
N LEU A 265 -21.71 -8.16 8.87
CA LEU A 265 -20.67 -9.12 9.24
C LEU A 265 -20.78 -9.49 10.72
N ILE A 266 -20.34 -10.69 11.07
CA ILE A 266 -20.21 -11.09 12.48
C ILE A 266 -19.12 -10.20 13.10
N THR A 267 -19.47 -9.51 14.18
CA THR A 267 -18.62 -8.46 14.78
C THR A 267 -17.90 -8.96 16.04
N TYR A 268 -16.96 -8.14 16.52
CA TYR A 268 -16.32 -8.37 17.82
C TYR A 268 -17.35 -8.42 18.97
N GLU A 269 -18.36 -7.55 18.93
CA GLU A 269 -19.43 -7.49 19.91
C GLU A 269 -20.26 -8.76 19.90
N ASP A 270 -20.57 -9.32 18.75
CA ASP A 270 -21.30 -10.59 18.64
C ASP A 270 -20.56 -11.73 19.38
N VAL A 271 -19.23 -11.69 19.31
CA VAL A 271 -18.40 -12.74 19.94
C VAL A 271 -18.12 -12.46 21.42
N PHE A 272 -17.91 -11.20 21.83
CA PHE A 272 -17.35 -10.87 23.14
C PHE A 272 -18.31 -10.15 24.11
N SER A 273 -19.46 -9.62 23.69
CA SER A 273 -20.35 -8.87 24.58
C SER A 273 -21.19 -9.73 25.54
N GLY A 274 -21.38 -11.01 25.22
CA GLY A 274 -22.21 -11.93 26.05
C GLY A 274 -21.39 -12.89 26.93
N SER A 275 -22.03 -13.57 27.83
CA SER A 275 -21.42 -14.66 28.62
C SER A 275 -21.18 -15.93 27.80
N SER A 276 -21.98 -16.16 26.73
CA SER A 276 -21.86 -17.25 25.77
C SER A 276 -21.93 -16.69 24.33
N LEU A 277 -21.51 -17.47 23.33
CA LEU A 277 -21.78 -17.12 21.94
C LEU A 277 -23.29 -17.08 21.71
N PRO A 278 -23.80 -16.17 20.86
CA PRO A 278 -25.21 -16.14 20.47
C PRO A 278 -25.65 -17.48 19.88
N ASP A 279 -26.89 -17.92 20.18
CA ASP A 279 -27.40 -19.20 19.70
C ASP A 279 -27.51 -19.26 18.16
N ASP A 280 -27.75 -18.12 17.52
CA ASP A 280 -27.85 -17.97 16.07
C ASP A 280 -26.49 -17.87 15.35
N ILE A 281 -25.37 -17.82 16.08
CA ILE A 281 -24.04 -17.60 15.49
C ILE A 281 -23.68 -18.67 14.45
N ARG A 282 -24.07 -19.93 14.70
CA ARG A 282 -23.83 -21.03 13.77
C ARG A 282 -24.64 -20.89 12.48
N GLU A 283 -25.88 -20.45 12.58
CA GLU A 283 -26.74 -20.22 11.40
C GLU A 283 -26.19 -19.06 10.57
N ARG A 284 -25.75 -17.99 11.22
CA ARG A 284 -25.10 -16.85 10.56
C ARG A 284 -23.80 -17.28 9.86
N VAL A 285 -22.96 -18.08 10.49
CA VAL A 285 -21.72 -18.59 9.88
C VAL A 285 -22.03 -19.47 8.66
N VAL A 286 -23.03 -20.35 8.72
CA VAL A 286 -23.40 -21.21 7.59
C VAL A 286 -23.98 -20.41 6.42
N ALA A 287 -24.65 -19.30 6.69
CA ALA A 287 -25.22 -18.42 5.66
C ALA A 287 -24.18 -17.53 4.95
N GLU A 288 -22.97 -17.42 5.52
CA GLU A 288 -21.93 -16.52 5.02
C GLU A 288 -21.00 -17.20 4.00
N THR A 289 -20.41 -16.36 3.13
CA THR A 289 -19.34 -16.81 2.23
C THR A 289 -17.99 -16.93 2.98
N HIS A 290 -17.09 -17.78 2.48
CA HIS A 290 -15.73 -17.93 3.05
C HIS A 290 -14.98 -16.59 3.14
N THR A 291 -15.10 -15.73 2.12
CA THR A 291 -14.50 -14.39 2.09
C THR A 291 -15.00 -13.54 3.25
N ARG A 292 -16.32 -13.48 3.45
CA ARG A 292 -16.92 -12.68 4.52
C ARG A 292 -16.60 -13.20 5.90
N LEU A 293 -16.57 -14.53 6.07
CA LEU A 293 -16.12 -15.17 7.32
C LEU A 293 -14.67 -14.83 7.65
N TYR A 294 -13.78 -14.90 6.65
CA TYR A 294 -12.37 -14.54 6.85
C TYR A 294 -12.21 -13.08 7.30
N ILE A 295 -12.94 -12.17 6.68
CA ILE A 295 -12.91 -10.75 7.03
C ILE A 295 -13.49 -10.52 8.42
N SER A 296 -14.60 -11.15 8.77
CA SER A 296 -15.15 -11.12 10.14
C SER A 296 -14.10 -11.54 11.16
N ALA A 297 -13.44 -12.67 10.91
CA ALA A 297 -12.39 -13.17 11.80
C ALA A 297 -11.22 -12.17 11.93
N ARG A 298 -10.75 -11.58 10.81
CA ARG A 298 -9.66 -10.58 10.81
C ARG A 298 -10.04 -9.32 11.56
N ASN A 299 -11.24 -8.77 11.35
CA ASN A 299 -11.73 -7.59 12.06
C ASN A 299 -11.85 -7.84 13.56
N ILE A 300 -12.36 -9.01 13.94
CA ILE A 300 -12.46 -9.43 15.34
C ILE A 300 -11.07 -9.54 15.96
N LEU A 301 -10.10 -10.17 15.26
CA LEU A 301 -8.74 -10.35 15.74
C LEU A 301 -7.97 -9.02 15.87
N ASN A 302 -8.11 -8.10 14.93
CA ASN A 302 -7.49 -6.77 15.00
C ASN A 302 -7.99 -6.02 16.25
N ARG A 303 -9.28 -6.06 16.50
CA ARG A 303 -9.87 -5.45 17.67
C ARG A 303 -9.49 -6.14 18.98
N LEU A 304 -9.41 -7.47 18.96
CA LEU A 304 -8.92 -8.26 20.08
C LEU A 304 -7.46 -7.96 20.41
N SER A 305 -6.59 -7.86 19.40
CA SER A 305 -5.18 -7.50 19.57
C SER A 305 -5.03 -6.15 20.27
N LYS A 306 -5.84 -5.16 19.87
CA LYS A 306 -5.87 -3.85 20.51
C LYS A 306 -6.37 -3.92 21.96
N ALA A 307 -7.45 -4.66 22.21
CA ALA A 307 -8.00 -4.85 23.56
C ALA A 307 -7.01 -5.54 24.51
N LEU A 308 -6.20 -6.49 23.99
CA LEU A 308 -5.13 -7.14 24.76
C LEU A 308 -3.97 -6.17 25.08
N GLN A 309 -3.56 -5.34 24.13
CA GLN A 309 -2.54 -4.31 24.35
C GLN A 309 -2.98 -3.29 25.38
N GLU A 310 -4.24 -2.86 25.33
CA GLU A 310 -4.88 -1.94 26.28
C GLU A 310 -5.25 -2.62 27.63
N LYS A 311 -5.08 -3.94 27.72
CA LYS A 311 -5.43 -4.76 28.91
C LYS A 311 -6.89 -4.63 29.35
N THR A 312 -7.79 -4.45 28.39
CA THR A 312 -9.24 -4.32 28.64
C THR A 312 -9.96 -5.68 28.69
N ILE A 313 -9.29 -6.76 28.27
CA ILE A 313 -9.82 -8.14 28.30
C ILE A 313 -8.73 -9.12 28.79
N ASP A 314 -9.17 -10.17 29.48
CA ASP A 314 -8.28 -11.28 29.86
C ASP A 314 -7.89 -12.11 28.64
N GLY A 315 -6.59 -12.31 28.44
CA GLY A 315 -6.06 -12.93 27.22
C GLY A 315 -6.41 -14.42 27.10
N GLN A 316 -6.45 -15.17 28.20
CA GLN A 316 -6.82 -16.59 28.15
C GLN A 316 -8.31 -16.77 27.84
N PHE A 317 -9.15 -15.99 28.49
CA PHE A 317 -10.59 -15.95 28.21
C PHE A 317 -10.86 -15.58 26.75
N ALA A 318 -10.19 -14.52 26.28
CA ALA A 318 -10.37 -13.99 24.93
C ALA A 318 -10.01 -15.00 23.85
N VAL A 319 -8.86 -15.66 23.97
CA VAL A 319 -8.45 -16.71 23.04
C VAL A 319 -9.37 -17.91 23.09
N SER A 320 -9.73 -18.40 24.27
CA SER A 320 -10.65 -19.52 24.41
C SER A 320 -12.01 -19.24 23.74
N ARG A 321 -12.49 -18.01 23.93
CA ARG A 321 -13.75 -17.56 23.34
C ARG A 321 -13.67 -17.48 21.81
N PHE A 322 -12.60 -16.92 21.28
CA PHE A 322 -12.38 -16.82 19.84
C PHE A 322 -12.20 -18.21 19.20
N VAL A 323 -11.49 -19.12 19.85
CA VAL A 323 -11.35 -20.51 19.38
C VAL A 323 -12.71 -21.21 19.33
N THR A 324 -13.55 -21.04 20.35
CA THR A 324 -14.92 -21.55 20.34
C THR A 324 -15.73 -21.00 19.16
N PHE A 325 -15.54 -19.73 18.82
CA PHE A 325 -16.15 -19.14 17.62
C PHE A 325 -15.58 -19.76 16.34
N LEU A 326 -14.26 -19.91 16.21
CA LEU A 326 -13.63 -20.56 15.06
C LEU A 326 -14.05 -22.02 14.85
N GLN A 327 -14.45 -22.74 15.91
CA GLN A 327 -15.00 -24.09 15.79
C GLN A 327 -16.31 -24.15 15.00
N THR A 328 -16.99 -23.02 14.80
CA THR A 328 -18.17 -22.92 13.94
C THR A 328 -17.83 -22.76 12.46
N TYR A 329 -16.58 -22.43 12.11
CA TYR A 329 -16.11 -22.16 10.74
C TYR A 329 -15.82 -23.45 9.96
N PRO A 330 -15.81 -23.39 8.61
CA PRO A 330 -15.19 -24.43 7.78
C PRO A 330 -13.74 -24.67 8.21
N VAL A 331 -13.33 -25.96 8.28
CA VAL A 331 -12.03 -26.35 8.86
C VAL A 331 -10.83 -25.73 8.16
N ASP A 332 -10.87 -25.65 6.83
CA ASP A 332 -9.83 -25.04 6.00
C ASP A 332 -9.67 -23.55 6.30
N LEU A 333 -10.77 -22.84 6.44
CA LEU A 333 -10.80 -21.43 6.76
C LEU A 333 -10.33 -21.17 8.20
N ALA A 334 -10.80 -21.97 9.16
CA ALA A 334 -10.34 -21.87 10.54
C ALA A 334 -8.81 -22.04 10.66
N VAL A 335 -8.25 -23.02 9.94
CA VAL A 335 -6.78 -23.23 9.89
C VAL A 335 -6.05 -22.06 9.24
N ALA A 336 -6.63 -21.44 8.20
CA ALA A 336 -6.03 -20.25 7.59
C ALA A 336 -5.97 -19.09 8.59
N VAL A 337 -7.06 -18.81 9.30
CA VAL A 337 -7.12 -17.78 10.36
C VAL A 337 -6.11 -18.08 11.48
N MET A 338 -5.97 -19.33 11.90
CA MET A 338 -5.01 -19.73 12.94
C MET A 338 -3.55 -19.54 12.50
N LYS A 339 -3.25 -19.76 11.21
CA LYS A 339 -1.92 -19.46 10.66
C LYS A 339 -1.64 -17.97 10.68
N ASP A 340 -2.63 -17.14 10.40
CA ASP A 340 -2.49 -15.69 10.49
C ASP A 340 -2.20 -15.24 11.93
N ILE A 341 -2.93 -15.78 12.92
CA ILE A 341 -2.66 -15.51 14.35
C ILE A 341 -1.20 -15.82 14.67
N ARG A 342 -0.72 -16.99 14.26
CA ARG A 342 0.66 -17.40 14.52
C ARG A 342 1.71 -16.49 13.86
N ASN A 343 1.46 -16.09 12.61
CA ASN A 343 2.47 -15.42 11.78
C ASN A 343 2.46 -13.90 11.96
N THR A 344 1.29 -13.30 12.21
CA THR A 344 1.11 -11.84 12.14
C THR A 344 0.58 -11.20 13.42
N MET A 345 0.14 -11.98 14.42
CA MET A 345 -0.51 -11.46 15.62
C MET A 345 0.13 -11.95 16.93
N PRO A 346 1.36 -11.49 17.25
CA PRO A 346 2.11 -11.99 18.40
C PRO A 346 1.38 -11.80 19.73
N ALA A 347 0.65 -10.70 19.93
CA ALA A 347 -0.10 -10.43 21.16
C ALA A 347 -1.21 -11.46 21.43
N ILE A 348 -1.83 -12.00 20.38
CA ILE A 348 -2.85 -13.06 20.51
C ILE A 348 -2.16 -14.42 20.60
N TYR A 349 -1.11 -14.65 19.81
CA TYR A 349 -0.40 -15.92 19.76
C TYR A 349 0.27 -16.27 21.11
N GLU A 350 0.70 -15.26 21.88
CA GLU A 350 1.24 -15.45 23.24
C GLU A 350 0.30 -16.28 24.13
N TYR A 351 -1.02 -16.10 24.01
CA TYR A 351 -2.02 -16.88 24.74
C TYR A 351 -2.47 -18.13 23.97
N ALA A 352 -2.57 -18.04 22.64
CA ALA A 352 -3.06 -19.12 21.78
C ALA A 352 -2.16 -20.37 21.82
N GLN A 353 -0.86 -20.21 21.96
CA GLN A 353 0.09 -21.33 22.02
C GLN A 353 -0.07 -22.25 23.24
N TYR A 354 -0.80 -21.80 24.27
CA TYR A 354 -1.11 -22.56 25.49
C TYR A 354 -2.57 -23.00 25.55
N ASN A 355 -3.36 -22.76 24.49
CA ASN A 355 -4.75 -23.19 24.44
C ASN A 355 -4.86 -24.54 23.72
N ASP A 356 -5.32 -25.57 24.42
CA ASP A 356 -5.38 -26.94 23.90
C ASP A 356 -6.29 -27.05 22.68
N ASP A 357 -7.43 -26.38 22.68
CA ASP A 357 -8.38 -26.39 21.55
C ASP A 357 -7.76 -25.72 20.30
N PHE A 358 -6.99 -24.63 20.49
CA PHE A 358 -6.25 -24.02 19.40
C PHE A 358 -5.23 -24.98 18.80
N ILE A 359 -4.45 -25.64 19.64
CA ILE A 359 -3.42 -26.60 19.21
C ILE A 359 -4.06 -27.77 18.46
N ASP A 360 -5.13 -28.31 19.00
CA ASP A 360 -5.82 -29.46 18.41
C ASP A 360 -6.46 -29.12 17.04
N MET A 361 -7.11 -27.97 16.92
CA MET A 361 -7.65 -27.49 15.66
C MET A 361 -6.54 -27.21 14.63
N TYR A 362 -5.45 -26.56 15.04
CA TYR A 362 -4.34 -26.22 14.15
C TYR A 362 -3.71 -27.47 13.53
N PHE A 363 -3.56 -28.55 14.30
CA PHE A 363 -2.94 -29.80 13.85
C PHE A 363 -3.94 -30.82 13.28
N ALA A 364 -5.24 -30.62 13.39
CA ALA A 364 -6.26 -31.55 12.91
C ALA A 364 -6.09 -32.01 11.44
N PRO A 365 -5.79 -31.10 10.47
CA PRO A 365 -5.57 -31.50 9.07
C PRO A 365 -4.36 -32.39 8.86
N PHE A 366 -3.34 -32.28 9.72
CA PHE A 366 -2.10 -33.07 9.62
C PHE A 366 -2.22 -34.48 10.22
N ARG A 367 -3.18 -34.69 11.14
CA ARG A 367 -3.44 -36.01 11.77
C ARG A 367 -4.19 -36.97 10.83
N ARG A 368 -4.87 -36.47 9.78
CA ARG A 368 -5.66 -37.31 8.83
C ARG A 368 -4.82 -37.91 7.67
N ARG A 369 -3.52 -37.74 7.66
CA ARG A 369 -2.59 -38.27 6.63
C ARG A 369 -1.77 -39.47 7.13
N ARG A 370 -2.24 -40.18 8.14
CA ARG A 370 -1.65 -41.49 8.54
C ARG A 370 -2.66 -42.61 8.40
#